data_1045c06ceb2351dda6dd8c619f1c0ed8
#
_entry.id   1045c06ceb2351dda6dd8c619f1c0ed8
#
_cell.length_a   1.000
_cell.length_b   1.000
_cell.length_c   1.000
_cell.angle_alpha   90.00
_cell.angle_beta   90.00
_cell.angle_gamma   90.00
#
_symmetry.space_group_name_H-M   'P 1'
#
loop_
_entity.id
_entity.type
_entity.pdbx_description
1 polymer ?
#
loop_
_entity_poly.entity_id
_entity_poly.type
_entity_poly.pdbx_seq_one_letter_code
_entity_poly.pdbx_strand_id
1 'polypeptide(L)'
;RPRKESRPERGSAPAKGRKKKKRTVFLPVLFGITVAFALACAALCWMILNDSSSLMGEKADVVLADYSGMTQDEVNASQQVASGQIVINWEQAYSNDYAAGYVYRQSPVAGRTVREGQSVTLTVSLGIQYVTVPDVSNYVQADGEQQLKDLGVSVLITQAVEPSVAAGSIIRTEPAAGSQVAAGSTVVVYVSRPQVNTTAKVPALTGLKSVNDARSVLVQNKLGLGSTTEQYTPL
;
A
#
# COMPACT_ATOMS: atom_id res chain seq x y z
N ARG A 1 112.55 -16.98 -31.90
CA ARG A 1 113.51 -16.22 -32.76
C ARG A 1 113.18 -16.38 -34.19
N PRO A 2 113.49 -15.42 -35.09
CA PRO A 2 113.03 -14.04 -35.09
C PRO A 2 112.77 -13.56 -36.56
N ARG A 3 112.34 -12.33 -36.66
CA ARG A 3 112.71 -11.33 -37.67
C ARG A 3 112.31 -11.55 -39.09
N LYS A 4 111.80 -10.57 -39.78
CA LYS A 4 112.17 -9.25 -40.22
C LYS A 4 111.00 -8.63 -41.03
N GLU A 5 110.54 -7.47 -40.72
CA GLU A 5 110.88 -6.22 -41.45
C GLU A 5 110.89 -6.28 -42.96
N SER A 6 109.98 -5.50 -43.48
CA SER A 6 110.34 -4.35 -44.37
C SER A 6 109.14 -3.64 -45.01
N ARG A 7 109.14 -2.39 -44.86
CA ARG A 7 108.46 -1.30 -45.53
C ARG A 7 109.12 -1.17 -46.99
N PRO A 8 108.67 -0.27 -47.89
CA PRO A 8 107.42 0.53 -48.08
C PRO A 8 106.95 0.53 -49.53
N GLU A 9 105.90 1.20 -49.87
CA GLU A 9 105.86 2.35 -50.83
C GLU A 9 104.43 2.66 -51.29
N ARG A 10 104.03 3.82 -51.02
CA ARG A 10 103.52 4.93 -51.88
C ARG A 10 102.67 4.58 -53.08
N GLY A 11 101.49 5.18 -53.07
CA GLY A 11 101.02 5.78 -54.31
C GLY A 11 99.49 5.83 -54.46
N SER A 12 99.07 7.09 -54.47
CA SER A 12 97.97 7.69 -55.17
C SER A 12 96.51 7.60 -54.60
N ALA A 13 96.05 8.70 -54.08
CA ALA A 13 94.65 9.14 -54.17
C ALA A 13 94.40 9.54 -55.67
N PRO A 14 93.14 9.74 -56.07
CA PRO A 14 91.90 10.04 -55.46
C PRO A 14 90.66 9.44 -56.12
N ALA A 15 89.55 9.36 -55.49
CA ALA A 15 88.25 9.64 -56.11
C ALA A 15 87.14 9.92 -55.05
N LYS A 16 86.72 11.19 -55.06
CA LYS A 16 85.52 11.66 -54.37
C LYS A 16 84.29 10.90 -54.87
N GLY A 17 83.86 9.89 -54.11
CA GLY A 17 82.58 9.28 -54.29
C GLY A 17 81.48 10.15 -53.62
N ARG A 18 80.66 10.74 -54.46
CA ARG A 18 79.49 11.51 -54.16
C ARG A 18 78.51 10.66 -53.36
N LYS A 19 78.37 10.90 -52.00
CA LYS A 19 77.33 10.33 -51.21
C LYS A 19 75.97 10.85 -51.70
N LYS A 20 75.19 9.99 -52.37
CA LYS A 20 73.78 10.23 -52.67
C LYS A 20 73.03 10.23 -51.29
N LYS A 21 72.59 11.45 -50.90
CA LYS A 21 71.63 11.61 -49.79
C LYS A 21 70.36 10.89 -50.22
N LYS A 22 70.10 9.71 -49.67
CA LYS A 22 68.78 9.09 -49.72
C LYS A 22 67.83 10.03 -48.93
N ARG A 23 67.02 10.77 -49.64
CA ARG A 23 65.94 11.56 -49.15
C ARG A 23 64.97 10.52 -48.47
N THR A 24 64.94 10.47 -47.17
CA THR A 24 63.96 9.72 -46.39
C THR A 24 62.60 10.36 -46.63
N VAL A 25 61.91 9.94 -47.67
CA VAL A 25 60.53 10.32 -48.00
C VAL A 25 59.56 9.58 -47.07
N PHE A 26 60.07 8.58 -46.33
CA PHE A 26 59.26 7.74 -45.43
C PHE A 26 58.72 8.50 -44.22
N LEU A 27 59.46 9.46 -43.71
CA LEU A 27 59.05 10.16 -42.46
C LEU A 27 57.85 11.09 -42.67
N PRO A 28 57.80 11.94 -43.75
CA PRO A 28 56.63 12.80 -43.97
C PRO A 28 55.40 12.02 -44.41
N VAL A 29 55.55 10.85 -45.08
CA VAL A 29 54.42 10.00 -45.47
C VAL A 29 53.82 9.32 -44.25
N LEU A 30 54.65 8.79 -43.34
CA LEU A 30 54.19 8.19 -42.09
C LEU A 30 53.46 9.22 -41.20
N PHE A 31 53.98 10.45 -41.11
CA PHE A 31 53.36 11.56 -40.40
C PHE A 31 52.02 11.97 -41.03
N GLY A 32 51.92 11.98 -42.34
CA GLY A 32 50.67 12.25 -43.05
C GLY A 32 49.59 11.19 -42.79
N ILE A 33 49.97 9.90 -42.73
CA ILE A 33 49.05 8.79 -42.44
C ILE A 33 48.56 8.86 -41.00
N THR A 34 49.43 9.18 -40.00
CA THR A 34 49.03 9.30 -38.60
C THR A 34 48.12 10.48 -38.36
N VAL A 35 48.36 11.62 -39.02
CA VAL A 35 47.49 12.81 -38.94
C VAL A 35 46.13 12.52 -39.59
N ALA A 36 46.10 11.87 -40.77
CA ALA A 36 44.86 11.49 -41.45
C ALA A 36 44.04 10.50 -40.60
N PHE A 37 44.71 9.53 -39.97
CA PHE A 37 44.05 8.58 -39.07
C PHE A 37 43.50 9.26 -37.78
N ALA A 38 44.28 10.18 -37.19
CA ALA A 38 43.82 10.97 -36.04
C ALA A 38 42.63 11.86 -36.38
N LEU A 39 42.61 12.48 -37.56
CA LEU A 39 41.46 13.27 -38.03
C LEU A 39 40.23 12.40 -38.34
N ALA A 40 40.44 11.20 -38.91
CA ALA A 40 39.36 10.24 -39.13
C ALA A 40 38.78 9.72 -37.80
N CYS A 41 39.63 9.42 -36.80
CA CYS A 41 39.20 9.05 -35.45
C CYS A 41 38.48 10.21 -34.73
N ALA A 42 38.98 11.44 -34.89
CA ALA A 42 38.32 12.62 -34.31
C ALA A 42 36.97 12.90 -34.99
N ALA A 43 36.86 12.72 -36.31
CA ALA A 43 35.59 12.84 -37.04
C ALA A 43 34.60 11.74 -36.67
N LEU A 44 35.06 10.49 -36.52
CA LEU A 44 34.26 9.38 -36.05
C LEU A 44 33.81 9.62 -34.57
N CYS A 45 34.71 10.07 -33.72
CA CYS A 45 34.38 10.41 -32.33
C CYS A 45 33.42 11.59 -32.26
N TRP A 46 33.59 12.60 -33.08
CA TRP A 46 32.65 13.73 -33.20
C TRP A 46 31.30 13.29 -33.76
N MET A 47 31.28 12.39 -34.76
CA MET A 47 30.06 11.80 -35.30
C MET A 47 29.32 10.97 -34.24
N ILE A 48 30.04 10.13 -33.47
CA ILE A 48 29.49 9.34 -32.39
C ILE A 48 28.99 10.23 -31.22
N LEU A 49 29.72 11.28 -30.86
CA LEU A 49 29.35 12.23 -29.83
C LEU A 49 28.20 13.16 -30.25
N ASN A 50 28.13 13.52 -31.51
CA ASN A 50 27.08 14.39 -32.04
C ASN A 50 25.81 13.61 -32.42
N ASP A 51 25.94 12.30 -32.70
CA ASP A 51 24.84 11.40 -33.03
C ASP A 51 24.39 10.55 -31.82
N SER A 52 25.01 10.77 -30.65
CA SER A 52 24.63 10.09 -29.42
C SER A 52 23.22 10.47 -28.94
N SER A 53 22.67 11.58 -29.42
CA SER A 53 21.24 11.90 -29.27
C SER A 53 20.33 10.97 -30.09
N SER A 54 20.82 10.38 -31.19
CA SER A 54 20.08 9.41 -32.01
C SER A 54 20.22 7.97 -31.55
N LEU A 55 21.29 7.62 -30.78
CA LEU A 55 21.51 6.27 -30.27
C LEU A 55 20.86 6.03 -28.92
N MET A 56 20.60 7.07 -28.14
CA MET A 56 19.64 7.06 -27.05
C MET A 56 18.34 7.63 -27.59
N GLY A 57 17.53 6.77 -28.24
CA GLY A 57 16.21 7.16 -28.70
C GLY A 57 15.52 7.97 -27.60
N GLU A 58 15.27 9.24 -27.88
CA GLU A 58 14.50 10.11 -26.98
C GLU A 58 13.15 9.41 -26.80
N LYS A 59 12.99 8.75 -25.63
CA LYS A 59 11.77 8.04 -25.32
C LYS A 59 10.65 9.06 -25.36
N ALA A 60 9.67 8.81 -26.22
CA ALA A 60 8.53 9.70 -26.39
C ALA A 60 7.78 9.87 -25.06
N ASP A 61 7.27 11.06 -24.85
CA ASP A 61 6.36 11.33 -23.74
C ASP A 61 4.97 10.77 -24.07
N VAL A 62 4.44 9.95 -23.16
CA VAL A 62 3.14 9.29 -23.28
C VAL A 62 2.22 9.83 -22.19
N VAL A 63 1.03 10.30 -22.56
CA VAL A 63 -0.02 10.65 -21.59
C VAL A 63 -0.77 9.39 -21.22
N LEU A 64 -0.78 9.06 -19.92
CA LEU A 64 -1.42 7.85 -19.42
C LEU A 64 -2.95 7.90 -19.58
N ALA A 65 -3.51 6.86 -20.17
CA ALA A 65 -4.94 6.64 -20.21
C ALA A 65 -5.49 6.30 -18.80
N ASP A 66 -6.80 6.42 -18.63
CA ASP A 66 -7.50 5.96 -17.43
C ASP A 66 -7.88 4.49 -17.61
N TYR A 67 -7.35 3.65 -16.74
CA TYR A 67 -7.63 2.21 -16.71
C TYR A 67 -8.61 1.82 -15.59
N SER A 68 -9.11 2.79 -14.83
CA SER A 68 -10.06 2.52 -13.73
C SER A 68 -11.37 1.92 -14.27
N GLY A 69 -11.82 0.84 -13.65
CA GLY A 69 -13.02 0.13 -14.05
C GLY A 69 -12.86 -0.80 -15.26
N MET A 70 -11.64 -0.97 -15.76
CA MET A 70 -11.33 -1.96 -16.81
C MET A 70 -10.90 -3.30 -16.20
N THR A 71 -11.11 -4.37 -16.95
CA THR A 71 -10.56 -5.69 -16.65
C THR A 71 -9.11 -5.80 -17.13
N GLN A 72 -8.38 -6.82 -16.66
CA GLN A 72 -6.99 -7.05 -17.11
C GLN A 72 -6.90 -7.28 -18.62
N ASP A 73 -7.89 -7.97 -19.21
CA ASP A 73 -7.91 -8.24 -20.65
C ASP A 73 -8.13 -6.96 -21.46
N GLU A 74 -9.05 -6.08 -21.02
CA GLU A 74 -9.27 -4.78 -21.66
C GLU A 74 -8.04 -3.88 -21.58
N VAL A 75 -7.35 -3.85 -20.41
CA VAL A 75 -6.10 -3.11 -20.25
C VAL A 75 -5.03 -3.63 -21.20
N ASN A 76 -4.82 -4.95 -21.26
CA ASN A 76 -3.83 -5.58 -22.14
C ASN A 76 -4.12 -5.33 -23.62
N ALA A 77 -5.40 -5.24 -24.00
CA ALA A 77 -5.83 -4.91 -25.36
C ALA A 77 -5.73 -3.40 -25.67
N SER A 78 -5.52 -2.55 -24.66
CA SER A 78 -5.41 -1.10 -24.85
C SER A 78 -4.20 -0.74 -25.72
N GLN A 79 -4.34 0.32 -26.54
CA GLN A 79 -3.32 0.72 -27.49
C GLN A 79 -1.96 0.99 -26.84
N GLN A 80 -1.94 1.64 -25.67
CA GLN A 80 -0.70 2.00 -24.97
C GLN A 80 0.07 0.77 -24.46
N VAL A 81 -0.64 -0.27 -24.02
CA VAL A 81 -0.05 -1.53 -23.56
C VAL A 81 0.34 -2.41 -24.75
N ALA A 82 -0.55 -2.60 -25.70
CA ALA A 82 -0.33 -3.43 -26.89
C ALA A 82 0.82 -2.94 -27.75
N SER A 83 1.04 -1.62 -27.82
CA SER A 83 2.17 -1.00 -28.57
C SER A 83 3.48 -0.98 -27.76
N GLY A 84 3.48 -1.37 -26.49
CA GLY A 84 4.67 -1.34 -25.63
C GLY A 84 5.06 0.06 -25.15
N GLN A 85 4.18 1.06 -25.30
CA GLN A 85 4.43 2.42 -24.80
C GLN A 85 4.56 2.49 -23.29
N ILE A 86 3.87 1.59 -22.58
CA ILE A 86 3.95 1.43 -21.12
C ILE A 86 4.07 -0.05 -20.77
N VAL A 87 4.65 -0.31 -19.60
CA VAL A 87 4.76 -1.64 -19.01
C VAL A 87 3.84 -1.72 -17.80
N ILE A 88 2.93 -2.69 -17.75
CA ILE A 88 2.02 -2.83 -16.62
C ILE A 88 2.63 -3.72 -15.54
N ASN A 89 2.59 -3.22 -14.31
CA ASN A 89 2.86 -3.97 -13.10
C ASN A 89 1.54 -4.22 -12.37
N TRP A 90 1.17 -5.49 -12.21
CA TRP A 90 -0.11 -5.88 -11.61
C TRP A 90 0.04 -6.07 -10.11
N GLU A 91 -0.85 -5.43 -9.36
CA GLU A 91 -1.07 -5.65 -7.93
C GLU A 91 -2.51 -6.09 -7.70
N GLN A 92 -2.75 -6.76 -6.57
CA GLN A 92 -4.09 -7.18 -6.18
C GLN A 92 -4.35 -6.77 -4.74
N ALA A 93 -5.54 -6.24 -4.46
CA ALA A 93 -5.97 -5.94 -3.11
C ALA A 93 -7.51 -5.94 -3.03
N TYR A 94 -8.03 -6.09 -1.83
CA TYR A 94 -9.47 -6.03 -1.62
C TYR A 94 -10.00 -4.61 -1.80
N SER A 95 -11.22 -4.49 -2.31
CA SER A 95 -11.94 -3.24 -2.45
C SER A 95 -13.43 -3.45 -2.18
N ASN A 96 -14.03 -2.55 -1.42
CA ASN A 96 -15.48 -2.56 -1.19
C ASN A 96 -16.26 -1.84 -2.30
N ASP A 97 -15.56 -1.03 -3.12
CA ASP A 97 -16.18 -0.16 -4.13
C ASP A 97 -16.18 -0.79 -5.54
N TYR A 98 -15.26 -1.73 -5.78
CA TYR A 98 -15.07 -2.35 -7.09
C TYR A 98 -15.24 -3.87 -7.00
N ALA A 99 -15.97 -4.43 -7.95
CA ALA A 99 -16.11 -5.87 -8.08
C ALA A 99 -14.74 -6.55 -8.34
N ALA A 100 -14.64 -7.83 -8.03
CA ALA A 100 -13.42 -8.60 -8.28
C ALA A 100 -13.08 -8.61 -9.78
N GLY A 101 -11.81 -8.47 -10.12
CA GLY A 101 -11.29 -8.48 -11.49
C GLY A 101 -11.18 -7.10 -12.16
N TYR A 102 -11.69 -6.04 -11.56
CA TYR A 102 -11.61 -4.68 -12.10
C TYR A 102 -10.48 -3.87 -11.49
N VAL A 103 -9.80 -3.06 -12.32
CA VAL A 103 -8.79 -2.10 -11.86
C VAL A 103 -9.47 -0.98 -11.08
N TYR A 104 -9.02 -0.72 -9.87
CA TYR A 104 -9.56 0.35 -9.03
C TYR A 104 -8.53 1.41 -8.64
N ARG A 105 -7.25 1.15 -8.87
CA ARG A 105 -6.16 2.09 -8.60
C ARG A 105 -5.12 2.03 -9.69
N GLN A 106 -4.59 3.19 -10.03
CA GLN A 106 -3.53 3.36 -11.01
C GLN A 106 -2.44 4.27 -10.45
N SER A 107 -1.17 3.89 -10.66
CA SER A 107 -0.03 4.71 -10.29
C SER A 107 1.06 4.61 -11.38
N PRO A 108 1.45 5.71 -12.03
CA PRO A 108 0.95 7.08 -11.87
C PRO A 108 -0.53 7.24 -12.27
N VAL A 109 -1.15 8.32 -11.78
CA VAL A 109 -2.57 8.61 -12.08
C VAL A 109 -2.79 8.91 -13.58
N ALA A 110 -4.02 8.67 -14.05
CA ALA A 110 -4.44 8.99 -15.40
C ALA A 110 -4.18 10.46 -15.77
N GLY A 111 -3.90 10.74 -17.04
CA GLY A 111 -3.57 12.07 -17.56
C GLY A 111 -2.16 12.56 -17.27
N ARG A 112 -1.36 11.81 -16.48
CA ARG A 112 0.05 12.16 -16.24
C ARG A 112 0.91 11.77 -17.44
N THR A 113 1.84 12.63 -17.79
CA THR A 113 2.85 12.35 -18.81
C THR A 113 3.96 11.50 -18.20
N VAL A 114 4.27 10.39 -18.85
CA VAL A 114 5.34 9.45 -18.49
C VAL A 114 6.20 9.17 -19.72
N ARG A 115 7.40 8.67 -19.52
CA ARG A 115 8.28 8.27 -20.63
C ARG A 115 7.88 6.92 -21.19
N GLU A 116 8.00 6.74 -22.47
CA GLU A 116 7.78 5.46 -23.13
C GLU A 116 8.59 4.33 -22.47
N GLY A 117 7.92 3.18 -22.23
CA GLY A 117 8.47 2.04 -21.53
C GLY A 117 8.51 2.19 -20.00
N GLN A 118 7.88 3.23 -19.44
CA GLN A 118 7.75 3.37 -17.99
C GLN A 118 6.75 2.37 -17.44
N SER A 119 7.06 1.84 -16.22
CA SER A 119 6.15 0.97 -15.50
C SER A 119 4.99 1.75 -14.89
N VAL A 120 3.79 1.24 -15.09
CA VAL A 120 2.54 1.72 -14.49
C VAL A 120 1.99 0.60 -13.62
N THR A 121 1.79 0.86 -12.35
CA THR A 121 1.19 -0.10 -11.43
C THR A 121 -0.32 0.04 -11.47
N LEU A 122 -1.00 -1.07 -11.75
CA LEU A 122 -2.46 -1.17 -11.72
C LEU A 122 -2.86 -2.15 -10.63
N THR A 123 -3.73 -1.71 -9.72
CA THR A 123 -4.24 -2.56 -8.64
C THR A 123 -5.62 -3.06 -9.01
N VAL A 124 -5.76 -4.37 -9.09
CA VAL A 124 -7.01 -5.08 -9.41
C VAL A 124 -7.72 -5.45 -8.12
N SER A 125 -9.02 -5.21 -8.09
CA SER A 125 -9.87 -5.57 -6.96
C SER A 125 -10.00 -7.10 -6.84
N LEU A 126 -9.84 -7.61 -5.63
CA LEU A 126 -10.23 -8.96 -5.23
C LEU A 126 -11.71 -9.04 -4.78
N GLY A 127 -12.43 -7.92 -4.87
CA GLY A 127 -13.77 -7.77 -4.33
C GLY A 127 -13.76 -7.49 -2.83
N ILE A 128 -14.90 -7.73 -2.18
CA ILE A 128 -15.08 -7.48 -0.75
C ILE A 128 -14.34 -8.55 0.05
N GLN A 129 -13.53 -8.11 1.01
CA GLN A 129 -12.94 -9.03 1.99
C GLN A 129 -13.99 -9.37 3.05
N TYR A 130 -14.26 -10.65 3.27
CA TYR A 130 -15.12 -11.14 4.33
C TYR A 130 -14.31 -11.69 5.48
N VAL A 131 -14.81 -11.45 6.69
CA VAL A 131 -14.31 -12.03 7.94
C VAL A 131 -15.44 -12.73 8.66
N THR A 132 -15.13 -13.80 9.40
CA THR A 132 -16.14 -14.54 10.17
C THR A 132 -16.19 -13.99 11.59
N VAL A 133 -17.38 -13.67 12.08
CA VAL A 133 -17.61 -13.20 13.45
C VAL A 133 -17.33 -14.37 14.41
N PRO A 134 -16.36 -14.24 15.35
CA PRO A 134 -16.06 -15.28 16.32
C PRO A 134 -17.15 -15.34 17.39
N ASP A 135 -17.25 -16.47 18.09
CA ASP A 135 -18.08 -16.57 19.29
C ASP A 135 -17.35 -15.92 20.48
N VAL A 136 -17.84 -14.76 20.87
CA VAL A 136 -17.35 -14.00 22.01
C VAL A 136 -18.39 -14.02 23.19
N SER A 137 -19.40 -14.90 23.14
CA SER A 137 -20.40 -15.04 24.19
C SER A 137 -19.73 -15.35 25.53
N ASN A 138 -20.21 -14.75 26.59
CA ASN A 138 -19.68 -14.85 27.97
C ASN A 138 -18.26 -14.26 28.17
N TYR A 139 -17.62 -13.72 27.15
CA TYR A 139 -16.36 -12.97 27.32
C TYR A 139 -16.64 -11.67 28.08
N VAL A 140 -15.64 -11.19 28.83
CA VAL A 140 -15.67 -9.84 29.36
C VAL A 140 -15.69 -8.87 28.16
N GLN A 141 -16.46 -7.79 28.26
CA GLN A 141 -16.66 -6.83 27.19
C GLN A 141 -15.35 -6.42 26.53
N ALA A 142 -14.32 -6.07 27.32
CA ALA A 142 -13.04 -5.58 26.79
C ALA A 142 -12.33 -6.63 25.92
N ASP A 143 -12.32 -7.89 26.33
CA ASP A 143 -11.62 -8.96 25.63
C ASP A 143 -12.32 -9.31 24.30
N GLY A 144 -13.65 -9.41 24.32
CA GLY A 144 -14.43 -9.68 23.13
C GLY A 144 -14.42 -8.52 22.14
N GLU A 145 -14.43 -7.28 22.62
CA GLU A 145 -14.30 -6.09 21.80
C GLU A 145 -12.94 -6.04 21.09
N GLN A 146 -11.86 -6.37 21.82
CA GLN A 146 -10.52 -6.41 21.23
C GLN A 146 -10.40 -7.49 20.15
N GLN A 147 -10.93 -8.69 20.42
CA GLN A 147 -10.91 -9.79 19.45
C GLN A 147 -11.65 -9.43 18.15
N LEU A 148 -12.79 -8.73 18.26
CA LEU A 148 -13.53 -8.27 17.08
C LEU A 148 -12.77 -7.17 16.31
N LYS A 149 -12.15 -6.22 17.03
CA LYS A 149 -11.34 -5.17 16.43
C LYS A 149 -10.12 -5.73 15.68
N ASP A 150 -9.48 -6.76 16.20
CA ASP A 150 -8.32 -7.41 15.58
C ASP A 150 -8.68 -8.05 14.23
N LEU A 151 -9.95 -8.38 14.01
CA LEU A 151 -10.48 -8.85 12.72
C LEU A 151 -10.79 -7.71 11.73
N GLY A 152 -10.58 -6.46 12.14
CA GLY A 152 -10.83 -5.30 11.29
C GLY A 152 -12.29 -4.91 11.14
N VAL A 153 -13.16 -5.29 12.09
CA VAL A 153 -14.57 -4.83 12.14
C VAL A 153 -14.73 -3.71 13.16
N SER A 154 -15.71 -2.84 12.93
CA SER A 154 -16.13 -1.82 13.90
C SER A 154 -17.05 -2.42 14.93
N VAL A 155 -16.91 -2.04 16.21
CA VAL A 155 -17.73 -2.57 17.30
C VAL A 155 -18.66 -1.48 17.84
N LEU A 156 -19.96 -1.80 17.93
CA LEU A 156 -20.97 -0.97 18.57
C LEU A 156 -21.51 -1.70 19.82
N ILE A 157 -21.31 -1.09 21.00
CA ILE A 157 -21.76 -1.67 22.27
C ILE A 157 -23.20 -1.25 22.55
N THR A 158 -24.04 -2.23 22.87
CA THR A 158 -25.43 -2.03 23.34
C THR A 158 -25.62 -2.79 24.63
N GLN A 159 -26.22 -2.16 25.61
CA GLN A 159 -26.52 -2.80 26.91
C GLN A 159 -27.90 -3.45 26.92
N ALA A 160 -27.97 -4.69 27.41
CA ALA A 160 -29.19 -5.41 27.58
C ALA A 160 -29.23 -6.08 28.96
N VAL A 161 -30.42 -6.37 29.47
CA VAL A 161 -30.59 -7.11 30.72
C VAL A 161 -30.75 -8.59 30.38
N GLU A 162 -29.79 -9.40 30.81
CA GLU A 162 -29.82 -10.86 30.66
C GLU A 162 -29.37 -11.49 31.98
N PRO A 163 -30.32 -11.96 32.79
CA PRO A 163 -30.01 -12.45 34.14
C PRO A 163 -29.10 -13.69 34.16
N SER A 164 -29.06 -14.44 33.07
CA SER A 164 -28.23 -15.65 32.94
C SER A 164 -26.76 -15.35 32.63
N VAL A 165 -26.45 -14.12 32.27
CA VAL A 165 -25.10 -13.69 31.89
C VAL A 165 -24.58 -12.68 32.91
N ALA A 166 -23.33 -12.87 33.34
CA ALA A 166 -22.70 -11.98 34.30
C ALA A 166 -22.69 -10.53 33.80
N ALA A 167 -22.93 -9.58 34.68
CA ALA A 167 -22.89 -8.16 34.34
C ALA A 167 -21.51 -7.77 33.81
N GLY A 168 -21.44 -7.05 32.69
CA GLY A 168 -20.22 -6.68 32.00
C GLY A 168 -19.70 -7.73 31.02
N SER A 169 -20.40 -8.88 30.90
CA SER A 169 -20.06 -9.91 29.91
C SER A 169 -20.94 -9.79 28.64
N ILE A 170 -20.43 -10.27 27.52
CA ILE A 170 -21.13 -10.27 26.24
C ILE A 170 -22.21 -11.34 26.24
N ILE A 171 -23.43 -10.94 25.86
CA ILE A 171 -24.58 -11.83 25.70
C ILE A 171 -24.54 -12.50 24.33
N ARG A 172 -24.40 -11.68 23.27
CA ARG A 172 -24.41 -12.09 21.86
C ARG A 172 -23.87 -10.97 20.98
N THR A 173 -23.60 -11.31 19.73
CA THR A 173 -23.28 -10.34 18.69
C THR A 173 -24.37 -10.30 17.61
N GLU A 174 -24.42 -9.22 16.86
CA GLU A 174 -25.28 -9.07 15.68
C GLU A 174 -24.49 -8.37 14.59
N PRO A 175 -24.18 -9.05 13.46
CA PRO A 175 -24.54 -10.43 13.12
C PRO A 175 -24.02 -11.49 14.10
N ALA A 176 -24.71 -12.65 14.14
CA ALA A 176 -24.39 -13.72 15.07
C ALA A 176 -23.00 -14.33 14.82
N ALA A 177 -22.43 -14.98 15.84
CA ALA A 177 -21.21 -15.77 15.72
C ALA A 177 -21.32 -16.77 14.55
N GLY A 178 -20.24 -16.93 13.77
CA GLY A 178 -20.19 -17.76 12.55
C GLY A 178 -20.67 -17.05 11.27
N SER A 179 -21.30 -15.88 11.37
CA SER A 179 -21.68 -15.09 10.19
C SER A 179 -20.47 -14.49 9.50
N GLN A 180 -20.52 -14.40 8.16
CA GLN A 180 -19.54 -13.66 7.37
C GLN A 180 -19.98 -12.21 7.23
N VAL A 181 -19.10 -11.29 7.55
CA VAL A 181 -19.31 -9.85 7.42
C VAL A 181 -18.18 -9.23 6.62
N ALA A 182 -18.45 -8.14 5.92
CA ALA A 182 -17.39 -7.41 5.21
C ALA A 182 -16.39 -6.81 6.21
N ALA A 183 -15.11 -6.85 5.90
CA ALA A 183 -14.08 -6.15 6.68
C ALA A 183 -14.43 -4.65 6.77
N GLY A 184 -14.30 -4.05 7.95
CA GLY A 184 -14.70 -2.67 8.22
C GLY A 184 -16.17 -2.47 8.55
N SER A 185 -17.03 -3.49 8.39
CA SER A 185 -18.45 -3.40 8.78
C SER A 185 -18.63 -3.31 10.30
N THR A 186 -19.81 -2.91 10.74
CA THR A 186 -20.13 -2.78 12.16
C THR A 186 -20.78 -4.04 12.70
N VAL A 187 -20.26 -4.55 13.82
CA VAL A 187 -20.84 -5.64 14.61
C VAL A 187 -21.38 -5.05 15.92
N VAL A 188 -22.65 -5.26 16.18
CA VAL A 188 -23.29 -4.86 17.45
C VAL A 188 -23.01 -5.93 18.49
N VAL A 189 -22.50 -5.52 19.65
CA VAL A 189 -22.20 -6.39 20.78
C VAL A 189 -23.16 -6.06 21.94
N TYR A 190 -23.96 -7.02 22.32
CA TYR A 190 -24.89 -6.89 23.46
C TYR A 190 -24.17 -7.30 24.71
N VAL A 191 -24.06 -6.36 25.66
CA VAL A 191 -23.37 -6.55 26.95
C VAL A 191 -24.40 -6.58 28.08
N SER A 192 -24.29 -7.57 28.96
CA SER A 192 -25.18 -7.72 30.13
C SER A 192 -24.95 -6.58 31.10
N ARG A 193 -26.06 -5.95 31.54
CA ARG A 193 -26.07 -5.02 32.65
C ARG A 193 -26.84 -5.61 33.84
N PRO A 194 -26.53 -5.21 35.09
CA PRO A 194 -27.26 -5.66 36.24
C PRO A 194 -28.76 -5.35 36.12
N GLN A 195 -29.59 -6.32 36.44
CA GLN A 195 -31.01 -6.03 36.62
C GLN A 195 -31.18 -5.25 37.92
N VAL A 196 -31.60 -4.00 37.79
CA VAL A 196 -31.99 -3.23 38.97
C VAL A 196 -33.39 -3.67 39.35
N ASN A 197 -33.50 -4.55 40.37
CA ASN A 197 -34.78 -4.87 40.95
C ASN A 197 -35.29 -3.65 41.75
N THR A 198 -36.14 -2.86 41.10
CA THR A 198 -36.81 -1.72 41.73
C THR A 198 -38.07 -2.11 42.50
N THR A 199 -38.27 -3.42 42.68
CA THR A 199 -39.41 -3.90 43.49
C THR A 199 -39.15 -3.62 44.96
N ALA A 200 -39.99 -2.81 45.57
CA ALA A 200 -40.02 -2.61 47.01
C ALA A 200 -41.20 -3.41 47.61
N LYS A 201 -40.95 -4.04 48.72
CA LYS A 201 -42.02 -4.73 49.45
C LYS A 201 -42.94 -3.68 50.06
N VAL A 202 -44.22 -3.73 49.71
CA VAL A 202 -45.24 -2.85 50.35
C VAL A 202 -45.41 -3.27 51.83
N PRO A 203 -45.12 -2.37 52.75
CA PRO A 203 -45.32 -2.68 54.17
C PRO A 203 -46.82 -2.75 54.51
N ALA A 204 -47.14 -3.42 55.60
CA ALA A 204 -48.51 -3.41 56.12
C ALA A 204 -48.88 -2.01 56.62
N LEU A 205 -49.91 -1.44 56.04
CA LEU A 205 -50.41 -0.09 56.38
C LEU A 205 -51.68 -0.14 57.24
N THR A 206 -52.21 -1.35 57.49
CA THR A 206 -53.41 -1.56 58.32
C THR A 206 -53.10 -1.29 59.78
N GLY A 207 -53.97 -0.58 60.45
CA GLY A 207 -53.79 -0.23 61.86
C GLY A 207 -53.03 1.07 62.14
N LEU A 208 -52.59 1.78 61.07
CA LEU A 208 -52.00 3.08 61.25
C LEU A 208 -53.07 4.14 61.56
N LYS A 209 -52.71 5.12 62.39
CA LYS A 209 -53.69 6.09 62.94
C LYS A 209 -53.97 7.23 61.99
N SER A 210 -53.10 7.49 61.00
CA SER A 210 -53.28 8.57 60.08
C SER A 210 -52.65 8.30 58.69
N VAL A 211 -53.10 9.02 57.65
CA VAL A 211 -52.53 8.99 56.31
C VAL A 211 -51.07 9.47 56.32
N ASN A 212 -50.71 10.34 57.27
CA ASN A 212 -49.33 10.81 57.38
C ASN A 212 -48.40 9.70 57.94
N ASP A 213 -48.87 8.86 58.81
CA ASP A 213 -48.13 7.71 59.34
C ASP A 213 -47.88 6.72 58.16
N ALA A 214 -48.94 6.43 57.39
CA ALA A 214 -48.81 5.58 56.19
C ALA A 214 -47.83 6.14 55.21
N ARG A 215 -47.83 7.45 54.93
CA ARG A 215 -46.86 8.13 54.06
C ARG A 215 -45.43 7.95 54.57
N SER A 216 -45.22 8.15 55.86
CA SER A 216 -43.92 7.99 56.53
C SER A 216 -43.36 6.58 56.34
N VAL A 217 -44.19 5.56 56.57
CA VAL A 217 -43.82 4.15 56.42
C VAL A 217 -43.50 3.81 54.92
N LEU A 218 -44.29 4.34 54.00
CA LEU A 218 -44.03 4.13 52.58
C LEU A 218 -42.72 4.80 52.11
N VAL A 219 -42.47 6.03 52.54
CA VAL A 219 -41.22 6.75 52.20
C VAL A 219 -40.00 6.01 52.77
N GLN A 220 -40.04 5.51 53.98
CA GLN A 220 -38.97 4.67 54.58
C GLN A 220 -38.67 3.43 53.72
N ASN A 221 -39.71 2.88 53.09
CA ASN A 221 -39.58 1.75 52.17
C ASN A 221 -39.36 2.16 50.68
N LYS A 222 -39.00 3.41 50.42
CA LYS A 222 -38.77 3.96 49.07
C LYS A 222 -40.00 3.88 48.17
N LEU A 223 -41.16 3.96 48.72
CA LEU A 223 -42.46 3.98 48.05
C LEU A 223 -43.10 5.37 48.18
N GLY A 224 -43.84 5.80 47.17
CA GLY A 224 -44.67 6.98 47.25
C GLY A 224 -46.12 6.64 47.60
N LEU A 225 -46.78 7.53 48.30
CA LEU A 225 -48.23 7.43 48.50
C LEU A 225 -48.94 8.00 47.27
N GLY A 226 -49.78 7.18 46.63
CA GLY A 226 -50.66 7.60 45.54
C GLY A 226 -51.88 8.39 46.05
N SER A 227 -52.99 8.35 45.27
CA SER A 227 -54.26 8.92 45.71
C SER A 227 -54.85 8.15 46.90
N THR A 228 -55.42 8.88 47.88
CA THR A 228 -56.08 8.33 48.97
C THR A 228 -57.60 8.58 48.90
N THR A 229 -58.40 7.56 49.22
CA THR A 229 -59.88 7.70 49.28
C THR A 229 -60.34 7.38 50.70
N GLU A 230 -61.15 8.29 51.24
CA GLU A 230 -61.80 8.03 52.52
C GLU A 230 -63.04 7.15 52.34
N GLN A 231 -63.08 6.05 53.04
CA GLN A 231 -64.26 5.20 53.07
C GLN A 231 -64.77 5.08 54.47
N TYR A 232 -66.04 5.38 54.69
CA TYR A 232 -66.72 5.27 56.00
C TYR A 232 -67.01 3.80 56.29
N THR A 233 -66.50 3.30 57.36
CA THR A 233 -66.79 1.94 57.85
C THR A 233 -67.73 2.13 59.03
N PRO A 234 -69.02 1.76 58.95
CA PRO A 234 -69.91 1.79 60.10
C PRO A 234 -69.43 0.78 61.14
N LEU A 235 -69.50 1.17 62.43
CA LEU A 235 -69.23 0.37 63.65
C LEU A 235 -70.29 -0.67 63.81
#